data_39adfefbcd9316f1a1d66ec083b2aa05
#
_entry.id   39adfefbcd9316f1a1d66ec083b2aa05
#
_cell.length_a   1.000
_cell.length_b   1.000
_cell.length_c   1.000
_cell.angle_alpha   90.00
_cell.angle_beta   90.00
_cell.angle_gamma   90.00
#
_symmetry.space_group_name_H-M   'P 1'
#
loop_
_entity.id
_entity.type
_entity.pdbx_description
1 polymer ?
#
loop_
_entity_poly.entity_id
_entity_poly.type
_entity_poly.pdbx_seq_one_letter_code
_entity_poly.pdbx_strand_id
1 'polypeptide(L)'
;MDLGERLKGIKDRYDIPTLLPIDAITIELGVAEGGFSEAIIKRGLVRHHYAVDRYTGERNHDDGEYMTALKRLDPYRRECTLIRAEFRVALHLFPDNYFDFVYIDGYAHTGQENGKTLSDWWPKVKSGGLFAGDDYSANFPLTVNAVNKFSEEHQRKLYITNCTPGKDWASLHQSWLMEKP
;
A
#
# COMPACT_ATOMS: atom_id res chain seq x y z
N MET A 1 -5.18 -15.12 -16.04
CA MET A 1 -6.25 -14.08 -16.20
C MET A 1 -5.57 -12.75 -16.06
N ASP A 2 -5.76 -11.85 -17.01
CA ASP A 2 -5.20 -10.49 -16.98
C ASP A 2 -5.69 -9.73 -15.75
N LEU A 3 -4.83 -8.86 -15.18
CA LEU A 3 -5.18 -8.07 -14.00
C LEU A 3 -6.46 -7.23 -14.23
N GLY A 4 -6.67 -6.71 -15.43
CA GLY A 4 -7.87 -5.95 -15.77
C GLY A 4 -9.16 -6.75 -15.61
N GLU A 5 -9.16 -8.01 -15.94
CA GLU A 5 -10.31 -8.90 -15.74
C GLU A 5 -10.53 -9.17 -14.24
N ARG A 6 -9.45 -9.37 -13.49
CA ARG A 6 -9.51 -9.59 -12.02
C ARG A 6 -10.05 -8.36 -11.27
N LEU A 7 -9.81 -7.16 -11.80
CA LEU A 7 -10.23 -5.89 -11.20
C LEU A 7 -11.71 -5.56 -11.41
N LYS A 8 -12.42 -6.25 -12.29
CA LYS A 8 -13.85 -5.96 -12.56
C LYS A 8 -14.75 -6.04 -11.32
N GLY A 9 -14.34 -6.79 -10.29
CA GLY A 9 -15.07 -6.91 -9.02
C GLY A 9 -14.60 -5.99 -7.92
N ILE A 10 -13.52 -5.23 -8.14
CA ILE A 10 -12.90 -4.38 -7.12
C ILE A 10 -13.60 -3.03 -7.06
N LYS A 11 -14.19 -2.73 -5.91
CA LYS A 11 -14.93 -1.48 -5.69
C LYS A 11 -14.04 -0.39 -5.10
N ASP A 12 -13.22 -0.74 -4.11
CA ASP A 12 -12.33 0.18 -3.42
C ASP A 12 -11.08 -0.58 -2.90
N ARG A 13 -10.21 0.13 -2.18
CA ARG A 13 -8.96 -0.43 -1.62
C ARG A 13 -9.16 -1.72 -0.81
N TYR A 14 -10.28 -1.84 -0.09
CA TYR A 14 -10.54 -3.00 0.78
C TYR A 14 -10.81 -4.30 0.00
N ASP A 15 -11.12 -4.20 -1.28
CA ASP A 15 -11.26 -5.39 -2.14
C ASP A 15 -9.93 -5.83 -2.77
N ILE A 16 -8.91 -4.93 -2.85
CA ILE A 16 -7.60 -5.25 -3.45
C ILE A 16 -6.97 -6.53 -2.86
N PRO A 17 -7.02 -6.79 -1.54
CA PRO A 17 -6.45 -8.00 -0.96
C PRO A 17 -7.02 -9.30 -1.53
N THR A 18 -8.21 -9.29 -2.14
CA THR A 18 -8.79 -10.47 -2.81
C THR A 18 -8.05 -10.90 -4.07
N LEU A 19 -7.18 -10.02 -4.61
CA LEU A 19 -6.34 -10.29 -5.77
C LEU A 19 -5.04 -11.02 -5.41
N LEU A 20 -4.69 -11.10 -4.12
CA LEU A 20 -3.43 -11.65 -3.67
C LEU A 20 -3.41 -13.17 -3.77
N PRO A 21 -2.24 -13.78 -4.03
CA PRO A 21 -2.09 -15.23 -3.95
C PRO A 21 -2.22 -15.70 -2.49
N ILE A 22 -2.51 -16.98 -2.33
CA ILE A 22 -2.45 -17.63 -1.01
C ILE A 22 -1.00 -17.57 -0.50
N ASP A 23 -0.81 -17.38 0.80
CA ASP A 23 0.50 -17.23 1.45
C ASP A 23 1.32 -16.01 0.98
N ALA A 24 0.65 -14.95 0.55
CA ALA A 24 1.30 -13.72 0.13
C ALA A 24 2.13 -13.08 1.25
N ILE A 25 3.27 -12.50 0.90
CA ILE A 25 4.05 -11.59 1.74
C ILE A 25 3.74 -10.18 1.29
N THR A 26 3.25 -9.35 2.21
CA THR A 26 2.71 -8.03 1.88
C THR A 26 3.30 -6.94 2.74
N ILE A 27 3.29 -5.71 2.25
CA ILE A 27 3.70 -4.53 3.03
C ILE A 27 2.80 -3.33 2.72
N GLU A 28 2.47 -2.58 3.78
CA GLU A 28 1.83 -1.27 3.71
C GLU A 28 2.81 -0.21 4.21
N LEU A 29 2.94 0.87 3.45
CA LEU A 29 3.76 2.04 3.76
C LEU A 29 2.86 3.23 4.04
N GLY A 30 2.71 3.59 5.31
CA GLY A 30 1.71 4.54 5.79
C GLY A 30 0.52 3.79 6.38
N VAL A 31 0.56 3.59 7.68
CA VAL A 31 -0.33 2.65 8.39
C VAL A 31 -1.40 3.39 9.16
N ALA A 32 -1.08 4.59 9.64
CA ALA A 32 -1.93 5.35 10.54
C ALA A 32 -2.42 4.46 11.71
N GLU A 33 -3.73 4.34 11.92
CA GLU A 33 -4.32 3.48 12.95
C GLU A 33 -4.36 1.98 12.61
N GLY A 34 -3.81 1.54 11.48
CA GLY A 34 -3.72 0.13 11.08
C GLY A 34 -4.99 -0.47 10.47
N GLY A 35 -5.93 0.37 10.04
CA GLY A 35 -7.22 -0.11 9.52
C GLY A 35 -7.10 -0.93 8.23
N PHE A 36 -6.29 -0.48 7.29
CA PHE A 36 -6.08 -1.20 6.03
C PHE A 36 -5.16 -2.42 6.21
N SER A 37 -4.11 -2.31 7.04
CA SER A 37 -3.30 -3.47 7.46
C SER A 37 -4.18 -4.60 8.02
N GLU A 38 -5.09 -4.28 8.94
CA GLU A 38 -6.04 -5.26 9.49
C GLU A 38 -6.93 -5.88 8.39
N ALA A 39 -7.39 -5.09 7.44
CA ALA A 39 -8.21 -5.57 6.32
C ALA A 39 -7.44 -6.54 5.42
N ILE A 40 -6.16 -6.27 5.12
CA ILE A 40 -5.28 -7.17 4.36
C ILE A 40 -5.17 -8.52 5.07
N ILE A 41 -4.90 -8.51 6.37
CA ILE A 41 -4.69 -9.72 7.17
C ILE A 41 -5.99 -10.53 7.29
N LYS A 42 -7.12 -9.87 7.57
CA LYS A 42 -8.43 -10.53 7.74
C LYS A 42 -8.93 -11.28 6.49
N ARG A 43 -8.44 -10.95 5.31
CA ARG A 43 -8.75 -11.71 4.10
C ARG A 43 -8.16 -13.13 4.11
N GLY A 44 -7.26 -13.43 5.06
CA GLY A 44 -6.75 -14.78 5.34
C GLY A 44 -5.85 -15.37 4.24
N LEU A 45 -5.38 -14.52 3.31
CA LEU A 45 -4.53 -14.94 2.19
C LEU A 45 -3.05 -14.66 2.42
N VAL A 46 -2.70 -13.91 3.48
CA VAL A 46 -1.33 -13.48 3.73
C VAL A 46 -0.61 -14.45 4.65
N ARG A 47 0.63 -14.79 4.30
CA ARG A 47 1.57 -15.47 5.17
C ARG A 47 2.16 -14.52 6.20
N HIS A 48 2.49 -13.30 5.75
CA HIS A 48 2.98 -12.26 6.63
C HIS A 48 2.73 -10.87 6.04
N HIS A 49 2.31 -9.95 6.89
CA HIS A 49 2.10 -8.55 6.57
C HIS A 49 3.08 -7.68 7.35
N TYR A 50 3.75 -6.76 6.66
CA TYR A 50 4.57 -5.72 7.28
C TYR A 50 3.82 -4.39 7.19
N ALA A 51 3.73 -3.68 8.30
CA ALA A 51 3.08 -2.39 8.41
C ALA A 51 4.12 -1.36 8.83
N VAL A 52 4.44 -0.39 7.97
CA VAL A 52 5.52 0.58 8.21
C VAL A 52 4.97 1.98 8.30
N ASP A 53 5.23 2.66 9.40
CA ASP A 53 4.94 4.08 9.57
C ASP A 53 5.95 4.72 10.53
N ARG A 54 6.18 6.02 10.41
CA ARG A 54 7.19 6.72 11.23
C ARG A 54 6.66 7.25 12.56
N TYR A 55 5.36 7.60 12.65
CA TYR A 55 4.69 8.15 13.85
C TYR A 55 5.48 9.26 14.53
N THR A 56 5.83 10.31 13.78
CA THR A 56 6.71 11.39 14.25
C THR A 56 5.99 12.64 14.75
N GLY A 57 4.66 12.57 14.94
CA GLY A 57 3.84 13.69 15.43
C GLY A 57 3.43 14.70 14.36
N GLU A 58 3.81 14.50 13.10
CA GLU A 58 3.31 15.32 12.01
C GLU A 58 1.89 14.91 11.63
N ARG A 59 1.01 15.88 11.44
CA ARG A 59 -0.37 15.69 10.95
C ARG A 59 -1.18 14.67 11.79
N ASN A 60 -0.95 14.65 13.10
CA ASN A 60 -1.54 13.72 14.09
C ASN A 60 -1.04 12.27 14.01
N HIS A 61 -0.02 11.99 13.18
CA HIS A 61 0.66 10.68 13.18
C HIS A 61 1.66 10.62 14.34
N ASP A 62 1.16 10.44 15.56
CA ASP A 62 1.90 10.52 16.80
C ASP A 62 1.96 9.18 17.57
N ASP A 63 2.45 9.24 18.81
CA ASP A 63 2.51 8.07 19.68
C ASP A 63 1.11 7.51 20.01
N GLY A 64 0.07 8.34 20.05
CA GLY A 64 -1.30 7.90 20.29
C GLY A 64 -1.84 7.05 19.14
N GLU A 65 -1.57 7.49 17.92
CA GLU A 65 -1.93 6.73 16.71
C GLU A 65 -1.13 5.42 16.62
N TYR A 66 0.19 5.47 16.92
CA TYR A 66 1.02 4.27 17.02
C TYR A 66 0.49 3.25 18.01
N MET A 67 0.08 3.69 19.21
CA MET A 67 -0.52 2.80 20.22
C MET A 67 -1.86 2.22 19.76
N THR A 68 -2.63 2.99 18.98
CA THR A 68 -3.88 2.52 18.37
C THR A 68 -3.61 1.41 17.35
N ALA A 69 -2.62 1.63 16.47
CA ALA A 69 -2.18 0.62 15.49
C ALA A 69 -1.66 -0.65 16.18
N LEU A 70 -0.81 -0.51 17.21
CA LEU A 70 -0.31 -1.65 18.00
C LEU A 70 -1.45 -2.47 18.58
N LYS A 71 -2.42 -1.81 19.22
CA LYS A 71 -3.57 -2.50 19.83
C LYS A 71 -4.45 -3.19 18.78
N ARG A 72 -4.66 -2.55 17.63
CA ARG A 72 -5.45 -3.12 16.53
C ARG A 72 -4.79 -4.34 15.93
N LEU A 73 -3.48 -4.33 15.76
CA LEU A 73 -2.71 -5.38 15.09
C LEU A 73 -2.21 -6.47 16.06
N ASP A 74 -2.27 -6.28 17.39
CA ASP A 74 -1.83 -7.27 18.37
C ASP A 74 -2.50 -8.66 18.23
N PRO A 75 -3.81 -8.79 17.90
CA PRO A 75 -4.42 -10.09 17.66
C PRO A 75 -3.74 -10.88 16.51
N TYR A 76 -3.07 -10.18 15.60
CA TYR A 76 -2.41 -10.73 14.39
C TYR A 76 -0.89 -10.74 14.49
N ARG A 77 -0.29 -10.62 15.69
CA ARG A 77 1.17 -10.49 15.88
C ARG A 77 1.99 -11.67 15.35
N ARG A 78 1.38 -12.78 15.00
CA ARG A 78 2.06 -13.92 14.34
C ARG A 78 2.18 -13.70 12.84
N GLU A 79 1.20 -13.06 12.24
CA GLU A 79 1.09 -12.78 10.80
C GLU A 79 1.41 -11.33 10.44
N CYS A 80 1.65 -10.45 11.44
CA CYS A 80 1.90 -9.04 11.23
C CYS A 80 3.08 -8.52 12.04
N THR A 81 3.89 -7.68 11.40
CA THR A 81 4.95 -6.92 12.07
C THR A 81 4.74 -5.44 11.82
N LEU A 82 4.44 -4.68 12.89
CA LEU A 82 4.41 -3.21 12.84
C LEU A 82 5.82 -2.67 13.05
N ILE A 83 6.31 -1.88 12.10
CA ILE A 83 7.65 -1.29 12.08
C ILE A 83 7.52 0.22 12.16
N ARG A 84 8.02 0.79 13.26
CA ARG A 84 8.10 2.26 13.41
C ARG A 84 9.39 2.77 12.79
N ALA A 85 9.33 3.19 11.53
CA ALA A 85 10.48 3.69 10.78
C ALA A 85 10.05 4.57 9.60
N GLU A 86 10.95 5.40 9.11
CA GLU A 86 10.80 6.04 7.80
C GLU A 86 10.89 4.98 6.68
N PHE A 87 10.16 5.17 5.59
CA PHE A 87 10.14 4.22 4.46
C PHE A 87 11.51 3.95 3.87
N ARG A 88 12.35 5.01 3.76
CA ARG A 88 13.74 4.88 3.28
C ARG A 88 14.64 4.06 4.22
N VAL A 89 14.32 3.99 5.50
CA VAL A 89 15.06 3.17 6.47
C VAL A 89 14.57 1.73 6.42
N ALA A 90 13.24 1.55 6.45
CA ALA A 90 12.62 0.23 6.36
C ALA A 90 12.96 -0.51 5.06
N LEU A 91 13.20 0.20 3.96
CA LEU A 91 13.62 -0.35 2.68
C LEU A 91 14.81 -1.32 2.78
N HIS A 92 15.76 -1.01 3.67
CA HIS A 92 16.98 -1.81 3.85
C HIS A 92 16.78 -3.09 4.66
N LEU A 93 15.60 -3.29 5.24
CA LEU A 93 15.26 -4.51 5.97
C LEU A 93 14.88 -5.68 5.04
N PHE A 94 14.61 -5.38 3.78
CA PHE A 94 14.05 -6.35 2.85
C PHE A 94 14.91 -6.53 1.59
N PRO A 95 15.09 -7.76 1.11
CA PRO A 95 15.74 -8.01 -0.17
C PRO A 95 14.85 -7.57 -1.34
N ASP A 96 15.41 -7.49 -2.53
CA ASP A 96 14.64 -7.31 -3.75
C ASP A 96 13.81 -8.56 -4.06
N ASN A 97 12.72 -8.38 -4.81
CA ASN A 97 11.77 -9.45 -5.18
C ASN A 97 11.21 -10.23 -3.97
N TYR A 98 10.84 -9.51 -2.92
CA TYR A 98 10.41 -10.11 -1.66
C TYR A 98 8.88 -10.11 -1.48
N PHE A 99 8.20 -9.03 -1.90
CA PHE A 99 6.79 -8.84 -1.65
C PHE A 99 5.91 -9.25 -2.83
N ASP A 100 4.84 -9.97 -2.53
CA ASP A 100 3.76 -10.22 -3.48
C ASP A 100 2.86 -8.99 -3.66
N PHE A 101 2.85 -8.11 -2.64
CA PHE A 101 2.07 -6.88 -2.64
C PHE A 101 2.76 -5.77 -1.84
N VAL A 102 2.95 -4.62 -2.47
CA VAL A 102 3.40 -3.37 -1.84
C VAL A 102 2.31 -2.33 -2.01
N TYR A 103 1.86 -1.72 -0.93
CA TYR A 103 0.86 -0.65 -0.93
C TYR A 103 1.44 0.62 -0.30
N ILE A 104 1.38 1.73 -1.04
CA ILE A 104 1.91 3.03 -0.61
C ILE A 104 0.73 3.94 -0.24
N ASP A 105 0.61 4.28 1.04
CA ASP A 105 -0.41 5.14 1.61
C ASP A 105 0.21 6.28 2.44
N GLY A 106 1.30 6.81 1.97
CA GLY A 106 1.98 7.93 2.61
C GLY A 106 1.85 9.19 1.77
N TYR A 107 1.00 10.11 2.19
CA TYR A 107 0.75 11.36 1.48
C TYR A 107 2.02 12.10 1.02
N ALA A 108 3.04 12.13 1.87
CA ALA A 108 4.29 12.83 1.58
C ALA A 108 5.23 12.07 0.62
N HIS A 109 4.94 10.80 0.32
CA HIS A 109 5.94 9.91 -0.25
C HIS A 109 5.61 9.39 -1.66
N THR A 110 4.35 9.39 -2.08
CA THR A 110 4.00 8.92 -3.42
C THR A 110 4.27 9.99 -4.48
N GLY A 111 3.81 11.21 -4.28
CA GLY A 111 3.94 12.29 -5.26
C GLY A 111 5.03 13.31 -4.91
N GLN A 112 5.35 13.49 -3.65
CA GLN A 112 6.44 14.35 -3.19
C GLN A 112 7.79 13.71 -3.51
N GLU A 113 8.84 14.49 -3.60
CA GLU A 113 10.16 14.04 -4.05
C GLU A 113 10.12 13.38 -5.46
N ASN A 114 9.22 13.84 -6.32
CA ASN A 114 9.04 13.31 -7.68
C ASN A 114 8.77 11.79 -7.74
N GLY A 115 8.07 11.25 -6.74
CA GLY A 115 7.73 9.83 -6.69
C GLY A 115 8.89 8.92 -6.33
N LYS A 116 9.90 9.42 -5.63
CA LYS A 116 11.08 8.62 -5.23
C LYS A 116 10.72 7.32 -4.53
N THR A 117 9.69 7.33 -3.67
CA THR A 117 9.23 6.12 -2.99
C THR A 117 8.79 5.01 -3.97
N LEU A 118 8.21 5.38 -5.12
CA LEU A 118 7.86 4.41 -6.16
C LEU A 118 9.11 3.69 -6.68
N SER A 119 10.14 4.46 -7.04
CA SER A 119 11.40 3.92 -7.57
C SER A 119 12.17 3.09 -6.52
N ASP A 120 12.15 3.52 -5.26
CA ASP A 120 12.82 2.83 -4.17
C ASP A 120 12.18 1.47 -3.86
N TRP A 121 10.84 1.39 -3.87
CA TRP A 121 10.12 0.18 -3.47
C TRP A 121 9.76 -0.77 -4.61
N TRP A 122 9.80 -0.31 -5.86
CA TRP A 122 9.59 -1.18 -7.03
C TRP A 122 10.49 -2.42 -7.07
N PRO A 123 11.81 -2.33 -6.81
CA PRO A 123 12.66 -3.51 -6.76
C PRO A 123 12.20 -4.56 -5.75
N LYS A 124 11.52 -4.15 -4.65
CA LYS A 124 11.06 -5.03 -3.58
C LYS A 124 9.87 -5.90 -3.97
N VAL A 125 9.10 -5.49 -5.00
CA VAL A 125 7.98 -6.27 -5.53
C VAL A 125 8.53 -7.48 -6.31
N LYS A 126 7.93 -8.65 -6.14
CA LYS A 126 8.22 -9.84 -6.95
C LYS A 126 7.76 -9.68 -8.39
N SER A 127 8.34 -10.46 -9.32
CA SER A 127 7.74 -10.68 -10.63
C SER A 127 6.34 -11.29 -10.47
N GLY A 128 5.34 -10.75 -11.17
CA GLY A 128 3.92 -11.09 -11.01
C GLY A 128 3.26 -10.50 -9.75
N GLY A 129 4.00 -9.78 -8.94
CA GLY A 129 3.48 -9.11 -7.74
C GLY A 129 2.76 -7.81 -8.07
N LEU A 130 1.92 -7.34 -7.14
CA LEU A 130 1.15 -6.11 -7.26
C LEU A 130 1.85 -4.96 -6.55
N PHE A 131 2.01 -3.85 -7.26
CA PHE A 131 2.47 -2.57 -6.75
C PHE A 131 1.31 -1.59 -6.79
N ALA A 132 0.93 -1.03 -5.66
CA ALA A 132 -0.27 -0.25 -5.53
C ALA A 132 -0.11 0.90 -4.53
N GLY A 133 -1.09 1.78 -4.49
CA GLY A 133 -1.15 2.83 -3.47
C GLY A 133 -2.44 3.62 -3.52
N ASP A 134 -2.58 4.55 -2.60
CA ASP A 134 -3.75 5.39 -2.44
C ASP A 134 -3.61 6.76 -3.12
N ASP A 135 -4.58 7.64 -2.87
CA ASP A 135 -4.55 9.05 -3.24
C ASP A 135 -4.47 9.33 -4.75
N TYR A 136 -4.95 8.42 -5.61
CA TYR A 136 -5.04 8.69 -7.03
C TYR A 136 -6.30 9.50 -7.35
N SER A 137 -6.24 10.79 -7.05
CA SER A 137 -7.37 11.70 -7.27
C SER A 137 -6.91 13.12 -7.62
N ALA A 138 -7.82 13.92 -8.15
CA ALA A 138 -7.57 15.33 -8.47
C ALA A 138 -7.13 16.17 -7.25
N ASN A 139 -7.46 15.72 -6.03
CA ASN A 139 -7.03 16.37 -4.80
C ASN A 139 -5.53 16.18 -4.52
N PHE A 140 -4.90 15.19 -5.14
CA PHE A 140 -3.48 14.85 -4.98
C PHE A 140 -2.75 14.81 -6.33
N PRO A 141 -2.63 15.96 -7.02
CA PRO A 141 -2.08 16.01 -8.38
C PRO A 141 -0.61 15.54 -8.46
N LEU A 142 0.17 15.69 -7.37
CA LEU A 142 1.54 15.20 -7.33
C LEU A 142 1.59 13.66 -7.34
N THR A 143 0.68 13.00 -6.63
CA THR A 143 0.53 11.54 -6.66
C THR A 143 0.15 11.06 -8.05
N VAL A 144 -0.88 11.66 -8.65
CA VAL A 144 -1.32 11.32 -10.02
C VAL A 144 -0.19 11.46 -11.02
N ASN A 145 0.53 12.59 -10.99
CA ASN A 145 1.64 12.84 -11.91
C ASN A 145 2.79 11.84 -11.72
N ALA A 146 3.17 11.55 -10.46
CA ALA A 146 4.27 10.62 -10.17
C ALA A 146 3.91 9.19 -10.61
N VAL A 147 2.69 8.74 -10.33
CA VAL A 147 2.21 7.39 -10.70
C VAL A 147 2.12 7.23 -12.21
N ASN A 148 1.57 8.23 -12.93
CA ASN A 148 1.49 8.19 -14.39
C ASN A 148 2.88 8.11 -15.02
N LYS A 149 3.78 9.02 -14.62
CA LYS A 149 5.16 9.02 -15.10
C LYS A 149 5.86 7.70 -14.84
N PHE A 150 5.72 7.16 -13.62
CA PHE A 150 6.31 5.87 -13.26
C PHE A 150 5.76 4.72 -14.13
N SER A 151 4.45 4.69 -14.34
CA SER A 151 3.77 3.71 -15.21
C SER A 151 4.31 3.74 -16.65
N GLU A 152 4.47 4.95 -17.21
CA GLU A 152 5.01 5.17 -18.57
C GLU A 152 6.48 4.72 -18.65
N GLU A 153 7.34 5.17 -17.73
CA GLU A 153 8.77 4.84 -17.69
C GLU A 153 9.02 3.33 -17.59
N HIS A 154 8.18 2.61 -16.83
CA HIS A 154 8.28 1.17 -16.66
C HIS A 154 7.45 0.38 -17.68
N GLN A 155 6.74 1.05 -18.58
CA GLN A 155 5.84 0.45 -19.58
C GLN A 155 4.83 -0.49 -18.93
N ARG A 156 4.25 -0.08 -17.79
CA ARG A 156 3.27 -0.87 -17.05
C ARG A 156 1.86 -0.30 -17.26
N LYS A 157 0.93 -1.20 -17.44
CA LYS A 157 -0.48 -0.80 -17.49
C LYS A 157 -0.91 -0.36 -16.10
N LEU A 158 -1.41 0.86 -16.01
CA LEU A 158 -1.97 1.45 -14.81
C LEU A 158 -3.46 1.11 -14.72
N TYR A 159 -3.87 0.62 -13.57
CA TYR A 159 -5.27 0.36 -13.23
C TYR A 159 -5.67 1.22 -12.06
N ILE A 160 -6.89 1.73 -12.08
CA ILE A 160 -7.44 2.59 -11.03
C ILE A 160 -8.72 1.97 -10.51
N THR A 161 -8.84 1.85 -9.18
CA THR A 161 -10.07 1.37 -8.56
C THR A 161 -11.17 2.42 -8.67
N ASN A 162 -12.39 2.02 -8.38
CA ASN A 162 -13.43 2.96 -8.01
C ASN A 162 -13.18 3.45 -6.57
N CYS A 163 -14.00 4.38 -6.11
CA CYS A 163 -14.13 4.78 -4.72
C CYS A 163 -15.56 4.52 -4.26
N THR A 164 -15.74 4.33 -2.96
CA THR A 164 -17.05 4.10 -2.35
C THR A 164 -17.42 5.31 -1.48
N PRO A 165 -18.09 6.34 -2.02
CA PRO A 165 -18.46 7.53 -1.26
C PRO A 165 -19.27 7.19 -0.02
N GLY A 166 -18.92 7.81 1.13
CA GLY A 166 -19.68 7.69 2.38
C GLY A 166 -19.38 6.43 3.20
N LYS A 167 -18.44 5.57 2.78
CA LYS A 167 -18.05 4.39 3.54
C LYS A 167 -17.12 4.76 4.71
N ASP A 168 -15.99 5.36 4.41
CA ASP A 168 -15.03 5.91 5.36
C ASP A 168 -14.07 6.87 4.65
N TRP A 169 -13.19 7.53 5.41
CA TRP A 169 -12.21 8.44 4.82
C TRP A 169 -11.28 7.73 3.83
N ALA A 170 -10.83 6.54 4.15
CA ALA A 170 -9.88 5.77 3.34
C ALA A 170 -10.48 5.28 2.01
N SER A 171 -11.81 5.26 1.87
CA SER A 171 -12.51 4.89 0.63
C SER A 171 -12.88 6.08 -0.24
N LEU A 172 -12.55 7.31 0.17
CA LEU A 172 -12.90 8.54 -0.58
C LEU A 172 -12.04 8.73 -1.83
N HIS A 173 -10.84 8.15 -1.85
CA HIS A 173 -9.91 8.28 -2.96
C HIS A 173 -9.72 6.96 -3.67
N GLN A 174 -9.36 7.05 -4.94
CA GLN A 174 -9.07 5.89 -5.77
C GLN A 174 -7.67 5.37 -5.45
N SER A 175 -7.53 4.06 -5.45
CA SER A 175 -6.21 3.41 -5.43
C SER A 175 -5.75 3.13 -6.85
N TRP A 176 -4.44 3.19 -7.04
CA TRP A 176 -3.77 2.81 -8.28
C TRP A 176 -3.07 1.45 -8.11
N LEU A 177 -2.97 0.69 -9.20
CA LEU A 177 -2.32 -0.62 -9.20
C LEU A 177 -1.55 -0.85 -10.50
N MET A 178 -0.42 -1.53 -10.38
CA MET A 178 0.39 -2.05 -11.49
C MET A 178 0.88 -3.45 -11.13
N GLU A 179 1.04 -4.30 -12.16
CA GLU A 179 1.66 -5.62 -12.01
C GLU A 179 3.11 -5.55 -12.46
N LYS A 180 4.04 -6.06 -11.64
CA LYS A 180 5.44 -6.17 -12.01
C LYS A 180 5.63 -7.36 -12.95
N PRO A 181 6.40 -7.21 -14.06
CA PRO A 181 6.62 -8.29 -15.04
C PRO A 181 7.40 -9.47 -14.46
#